data_89ff87a30a9bb7d291cc94459af508bc
#
_entry.id   89ff87a30a9bb7d291cc94459af508bc
#
_cell.length_a   1.000
_cell.length_b   1.000
_cell.length_c   1.000
_cell.angle_alpha   90.00
_cell.angle_beta   90.00
_cell.angle_gamma   90.00
#
_symmetry.space_group_name_H-M   'P 1'
#
loop_
_entity.id
_entity.type
_entity.pdbx_description
1 polymer ?
#
loop_
_entity_poly.entity_id
_entity_poly.type
_entity_poly.pdbx_seq_one_letter_code
_entity_poly.pdbx_strand_id
1 'polypeptide(L)'
;EFEHIKALRVKDVMKFSVHPTVEARRIRPFMEDGQKMTIREIQETLFEILRHYRGGLLLIEDINRYISDQLPNDVVGAICTNRHSDTDIILHFQSIGRVTTKIWQNLNWLRFHKNTDSVDRHKHKFEDKFEYLKIAEILVNHKYYNGDERYFLYVDVDSEKILGNVSKKDLDFAIEEYISKYYKKIVTPLLNQVGMDGKKKYTPESAIKDIKSKIYKNFSK
;
A
#
# COMPACT_ATOMS: atom_id res chain seq x y z
N GLU A 1 -12.66 14.65 -12.96
CA GLU A 1 -11.66 15.36 -12.11
C GLU A 1 -10.41 15.82 -12.88
N PHE A 2 -9.96 15.08 -13.88
CA PHE A 2 -8.72 15.37 -14.64
C PHE A 2 -8.99 15.90 -16.06
N GLU A 3 -10.12 16.56 -16.30
CA GLU A 3 -10.49 17.04 -17.66
C GLU A 3 -9.55 18.11 -18.21
N HIS A 4 -8.91 18.88 -17.32
CA HIS A 4 -7.93 19.90 -17.68
C HIS A 4 -6.59 19.32 -18.15
N ILE A 5 -6.29 18.02 -17.86
CA ILE A 5 -5.09 17.36 -18.32
C ILE A 5 -5.28 16.93 -19.79
N LYS A 6 -4.35 17.31 -20.65
CA LYS A 6 -4.39 16.93 -22.07
C LYS A 6 -4.38 15.42 -22.26
N ALA A 7 -5.22 14.93 -23.20
CA ALA A 7 -5.22 13.52 -23.55
C ALA A 7 -3.95 13.14 -24.34
N LEU A 8 -3.47 11.92 -24.14
CA LEU A 8 -2.41 11.29 -24.90
C LEU A 8 -2.96 10.01 -25.53
N ARG A 9 -2.66 9.77 -26.80
CA ARG A 9 -3.00 8.50 -27.45
C ARG A 9 -1.95 7.45 -27.09
N VAL A 10 -2.37 6.20 -26.98
CA VAL A 10 -1.47 5.08 -26.62
C VAL A 10 -0.26 5.00 -27.52
N LYS A 11 -0.45 5.16 -28.82
CA LYS A 11 0.64 5.13 -29.83
C LYS A 11 1.66 6.27 -29.67
N ASP A 12 1.33 7.33 -28.94
CA ASP A 12 2.22 8.47 -28.73
C ASP A 12 2.98 8.36 -27.38
N VAL A 13 2.79 7.30 -26.60
CA VAL A 13 3.43 7.11 -25.27
C VAL A 13 4.95 7.12 -25.38
N MET A 14 5.51 6.42 -26.37
CA MET A 14 6.96 6.39 -26.60
C MET A 14 7.54 7.78 -26.87
N LYS A 15 6.86 8.58 -27.68
CA LYS A 15 7.29 9.95 -27.99
C LYS A 15 7.19 10.85 -26.76
N PHE A 16 6.17 10.63 -25.93
CA PHE A 16 6.00 11.39 -24.69
C PHE A 16 7.09 11.08 -23.66
N SER A 17 7.53 9.84 -23.55
CA SER A 17 8.60 9.42 -22.62
C SER A 17 9.92 10.16 -22.82
N VAL A 18 10.19 10.66 -24.03
CA VAL A 18 11.41 11.43 -24.32
C VAL A 18 11.16 12.95 -24.40
N HIS A 19 10.04 13.42 -23.86
CA HIS A 19 9.68 14.84 -23.88
C HIS A 19 10.61 15.64 -22.96
N PRO A 20 11.15 16.76 -23.44
CA PRO A 20 12.20 17.50 -22.70
C PRO A 20 11.66 18.30 -21.50
N THR A 21 10.34 18.45 -21.37
CA THR A 21 9.71 19.19 -20.27
C THR A 21 8.85 18.30 -19.40
N VAL A 22 8.78 18.61 -18.11
CA VAL A 22 7.86 17.93 -17.20
C VAL A 22 6.42 18.30 -17.56
N GLU A 23 5.65 17.34 -18.00
CA GLU A 23 4.28 17.55 -18.45
C GLU A 23 3.38 16.37 -18.03
N ALA A 24 2.15 16.68 -17.62
CA ALA A 24 1.16 15.67 -17.31
C ALA A 24 0.29 15.34 -18.54
N ARG A 25 0.01 14.05 -18.73
CA ARG A 25 -0.90 13.53 -19.75
C ARG A 25 -1.83 12.50 -19.15
N ARG A 26 -3.01 12.36 -19.72
CA ARG A 26 -3.95 11.30 -19.37
C ARG A 26 -4.26 10.41 -20.57
N ILE A 27 -4.39 9.14 -20.32
CA ILE A 27 -4.87 8.16 -21.30
C ILE A 27 -6.27 7.76 -20.88
N ARG A 28 -7.23 7.83 -21.79
CA ARG A 28 -8.62 7.44 -21.57
C ARG A 28 -8.86 6.05 -22.15
N PRO A 29 -9.76 5.25 -21.56
CA PRO A 29 -10.11 3.93 -22.08
C PRO A 29 -11.09 4.03 -23.27
N PHE A 30 -10.70 4.79 -24.29
CA PHE A 30 -11.47 4.98 -25.53
C PHE A 30 -10.57 4.76 -26.74
N MET A 31 -11.14 4.11 -27.75
CA MET A 31 -10.53 3.97 -29.06
C MET A 31 -10.47 5.32 -29.82
N GLU A 32 -9.74 5.39 -30.91
CA GLU A 32 -9.61 6.62 -31.72
C GLU A 32 -10.95 7.08 -32.32
N ASP A 33 -11.87 6.14 -32.57
CA ASP A 33 -13.23 6.41 -33.05
C ASP A 33 -14.21 6.85 -31.94
N GLY A 34 -13.74 6.93 -30.70
CA GLY A 34 -14.55 7.33 -29.53
C GLY A 34 -15.32 6.19 -28.88
N GLN A 35 -15.23 4.96 -29.35
CA GLN A 35 -15.82 3.80 -28.68
C GLN A 35 -15.05 3.46 -27.39
N LYS A 36 -15.77 2.95 -26.37
CA LYS A 36 -15.11 2.46 -25.14
C LYS A 36 -14.30 1.22 -25.46
N MET A 37 -13.07 1.18 -24.92
CA MET A 37 -12.26 -0.02 -24.95
C MET A 37 -12.91 -1.15 -24.15
N THR A 38 -12.80 -2.36 -24.65
CA THR A 38 -13.08 -3.58 -23.91
C THR A 38 -12.04 -3.78 -22.81
N ILE A 39 -12.32 -4.63 -21.81
CA ILE A 39 -11.35 -4.97 -20.76
C ILE A 39 -10.03 -5.49 -21.35
N ARG A 40 -10.09 -6.30 -22.39
CA ARG A 40 -8.92 -6.84 -23.07
C ARG A 40 -8.08 -5.73 -23.72
N GLU A 41 -8.70 -4.82 -24.44
CA GLU A 41 -8.00 -3.67 -25.06
C GLU A 41 -7.38 -2.76 -24.02
N ILE A 42 -8.03 -2.57 -22.86
CA ILE A 42 -7.44 -1.81 -21.74
C ILE A 42 -6.21 -2.52 -21.19
N GLN A 43 -6.26 -3.85 -21.03
CA GLN A 43 -5.12 -4.64 -20.56
C GLN A 43 -3.94 -4.58 -21.56
N GLU A 44 -4.19 -4.75 -22.83
CA GLU A 44 -3.21 -4.61 -23.90
C GLU A 44 -2.60 -3.20 -23.91
N THR A 45 -3.45 -2.17 -23.79
CA THR A 45 -3.02 -0.76 -23.69
C THR A 45 -2.12 -0.53 -22.48
N LEU A 46 -2.51 -1.04 -21.30
CA LEU A 46 -1.73 -0.92 -20.07
C LEU A 46 -0.36 -1.60 -20.23
N PHE A 47 -0.33 -2.77 -20.85
CA PHE A 47 0.90 -3.51 -21.13
C PHE A 47 1.83 -2.71 -22.05
N GLU A 48 1.31 -2.12 -23.11
CA GLU A 48 2.09 -1.27 -24.03
C GLU A 48 2.63 -0.01 -23.34
N ILE A 49 1.84 0.61 -22.44
CA ILE A 49 2.30 1.74 -21.65
C ILE A 49 3.47 1.31 -20.75
N LEU A 50 3.31 0.24 -19.97
CA LEU A 50 4.35 -0.28 -19.07
C LEU A 50 5.62 -0.71 -19.83
N ARG A 51 5.48 -1.18 -21.05
CA ARG A 51 6.58 -1.61 -21.91
C ARG A 51 7.39 -0.43 -22.47
N HIS A 52 6.74 0.67 -22.80
CA HIS A 52 7.35 1.76 -23.55
C HIS A 52 7.58 3.05 -22.76
N TYR A 53 6.81 3.28 -21.69
CA TYR A 53 7.00 4.47 -20.86
C TYR A 53 8.27 4.38 -20.01
N ARG A 54 9.07 5.44 -20.03
CA ARG A 54 10.34 5.56 -19.31
C ARG A 54 10.49 6.97 -18.73
N GLY A 55 11.14 7.04 -17.58
CA GLY A 55 11.55 8.30 -16.97
C GLY A 55 10.38 9.18 -16.54
N GLY A 56 9.73 8.86 -15.41
CA GLY A 56 8.66 9.68 -14.87
C GLY A 56 7.71 8.93 -13.94
N LEU A 57 6.53 9.50 -13.73
CA LEU A 57 5.50 8.95 -12.84
C LEU A 57 4.31 8.43 -13.65
N LEU A 58 3.96 7.17 -13.45
CA LEU A 58 2.76 6.54 -13.99
C LEU A 58 1.74 6.30 -12.86
N LEU A 59 0.60 6.98 -12.94
CA LEU A 59 -0.53 6.75 -12.04
C LEU A 59 -1.58 5.90 -12.74
N ILE A 60 -1.91 4.75 -12.17
CA ILE A 60 -2.96 3.85 -12.65
C ILE A 60 -4.09 3.83 -11.62
N GLU A 61 -5.17 4.53 -11.95
CA GLU A 61 -6.35 4.60 -11.09
C GLU A 61 -7.28 3.41 -11.32
N ASP A 62 -7.96 3.00 -10.25
CA ASP A 62 -9.00 1.95 -10.27
C ASP A 62 -8.56 0.66 -10.99
N ILE A 63 -7.31 0.26 -10.78
CA ILE A 63 -6.75 -0.91 -11.45
C ILE A 63 -7.63 -2.16 -11.35
N ASN A 64 -8.35 -2.31 -10.23
CA ASN A 64 -9.31 -3.40 -10.02
C ASN A 64 -10.49 -3.42 -10.99
N ARG A 65 -10.80 -2.28 -11.60
CA ARG A 65 -11.91 -2.17 -12.55
C ARG A 65 -11.56 -2.78 -13.91
N TYR A 66 -10.29 -2.77 -14.23
CA TYR A 66 -9.77 -3.17 -15.55
C TYR A 66 -9.10 -4.53 -15.51
N ILE A 67 -8.84 -5.05 -14.32
CA ILE A 67 -8.09 -6.28 -14.13
C ILE A 67 -8.93 -7.18 -13.25
N SER A 68 -9.28 -8.37 -13.75
CA SER A 68 -9.84 -9.46 -12.96
C SER A 68 -8.92 -9.79 -11.76
N ASP A 69 -9.38 -10.55 -10.80
CA ASP A 69 -8.64 -10.91 -9.56
C ASP A 69 -7.22 -11.46 -9.81
N GLN A 70 -6.87 -11.75 -11.06
CA GLN A 70 -5.53 -12.11 -11.49
C GLN A 70 -5.04 -11.13 -12.56
N LEU A 71 -4.09 -10.29 -12.17
CA LEU A 71 -3.26 -9.55 -13.12
C LEU A 71 -2.59 -10.54 -14.06
N PRO A 72 -2.65 -10.35 -15.39
CA PRO A 72 -1.85 -11.13 -16.31
C PRO A 72 -0.39 -11.12 -15.87
N ASN A 73 0.27 -12.26 -15.92
CA ASN A 73 1.66 -12.39 -15.44
C ASN A 73 2.60 -11.38 -16.09
N ASP A 74 2.35 -11.03 -17.34
CA ASP A 74 3.14 -10.07 -18.11
C ASP A 74 3.00 -8.63 -17.56
N VAL A 75 1.79 -8.24 -17.13
CA VAL A 75 1.55 -6.93 -16.49
C VAL A 75 2.23 -6.87 -15.12
N VAL A 76 2.10 -7.94 -14.32
CA VAL A 76 2.80 -8.04 -13.04
C VAL A 76 4.32 -8.02 -13.25
N GLY A 77 4.80 -8.78 -14.23
CA GLY A 77 6.22 -8.76 -14.61
C GLY A 77 6.71 -7.37 -14.98
N ALA A 78 5.96 -6.67 -15.84
CA ALA A 78 6.29 -5.30 -16.24
C ALA A 78 6.31 -4.32 -15.07
N ILE A 79 5.33 -4.41 -14.14
CA ILE A 79 5.31 -3.59 -12.92
C ILE A 79 6.52 -3.89 -12.04
N CYS A 80 6.86 -5.16 -11.85
CA CYS A 80 7.97 -5.57 -10.98
C CYS A 80 9.36 -5.27 -11.57
N THR A 81 9.49 -5.24 -12.90
CA THR A 81 10.77 -4.96 -13.58
C THR A 81 11.01 -3.48 -13.83
N ASN A 82 10.02 -2.63 -13.58
CA ASN A 82 10.08 -1.19 -13.88
C ASN A 82 11.12 -0.41 -13.04
N ARG A 83 11.71 -1.03 -12.03
CA ARG A 83 12.88 -0.48 -11.29
C ARG A 83 14.07 -0.14 -12.19
N HIS A 84 14.15 -0.74 -13.37
CA HIS A 84 15.21 -0.51 -14.36
C HIS A 84 14.86 0.53 -15.42
N SER A 85 13.71 1.17 -15.32
CA SER A 85 13.18 2.08 -16.34
C SER A 85 13.05 3.53 -15.89
N ASP A 86 13.62 3.89 -14.71
CA ASP A 86 13.49 5.22 -14.09
C ASP A 86 12.03 5.71 -14.04
N THR A 87 11.10 4.78 -13.82
CA THR A 87 9.67 5.07 -13.78
C THR A 87 9.09 4.70 -12.44
N ASP A 88 8.51 5.68 -11.75
CA ASP A 88 7.71 5.42 -10.57
C ASP A 88 6.29 5.04 -10.96
N ILE A 89 5.75 4.00 -10.32
CA ILE A 89 4.39 3.54 -10.57
C ILE A 89 3.55 3.65 -9.31
N ILE A 90 2.43 4.38 -9.41
CA ILE A 90 1.40 4.42 -8.37
C ILE A 90 0.20 3.60 -8.85
N LEU A 91 -0.15 2.57 -8.09
CA LEU A 91 -1.31 1.73 -8.32
C LEU A 91 -2.40 2.04 -7.29
N HIS A 92 -3.57 2.45 -7.75
CA HIS A 92 -4.71 2.67 -6.86
C HIS A 92 -5.60 1.44 -6.81
N PHE A 93 -5.79 0.89 -5.60
CA PHE A 93 -6.68 -0.23 -5.32
C PHE A 93 -7.82 0.21 -4.39
N GLN A 94 -9.04 -0.18 -4.69
CA GLN A 94 -10.21 0.10 -3.84
C GLN A 94 -10.25 -0.76 -2.57
N SER A 95 -9.52 -1.88 -2.55
CA SER A 95 -9.51 -2.84 -1.45
C SER A 95 -8.13 -3.47 -1.29
N ILE A 96 -7.67 -3.57 -0.04
CA ILE A 96 -6.41 -4.23 0.32
C ILE A 96 -6.42 -5.70 -0.09
N GLY A 97 -7.59 -6.35 -0.09
CA GLY A 97 -7.75 -7.73 -0.52
C GLY A 97 -7.51 -7.96 -2.00
N ARG A 98 -7.64 -6.92 -2.83
CA ARG A 98 -7.44 -6.97 -4.28
C ARG A 98 -5.98 -6.89 -4.69
N VAL A 99 -5.11 -6.43 -3.81
CA VAL A 99 -3.67 -6.39 -4.09
C VAL A 99 -3.11 -7.81 -4.12
N THR A 100 -2.46 -8.18 -5.21
CA THR A 100 -1.87 -9.52 -5.35
C THR A 100 -0.61 -9.68 -4.51
N THR A 101 -0.26 -10.91 -4.13
CA THR A 101 0.95 -11.21 -3.35
C THR A 101 2.21 -10.70 -4.05
N LYS A 102 2.29 -10.84 -5.38
CA LYS A 102 3.45 -10.34 -6.16
C LYS A 102 3.61 -8.82 -6.07
N ILE A 103 2.51 -8.06 -6.07
CA ILE A 103 2.56 -6.60 -5.88
C ILE A 103 3.02 -6.28 -4.46
N TRP A 104 2.51 -6.99 -3.44
CA TRP A 104 2.96 -6.83 -2.05
C TRP A 104 4.47 -7.07 -1.87
N GLN A 105 5.02 -8.06 -2.55
CA GLN A 105 6.45 -8.38 -2.50
C GLN A 105 7.34 -7.31 -3.15
N ASN A 106 6.78 -6.48 -4.03
CA ASN A 106 7.52 -5.43 -4.74
C ASN A 106 7.10 -4.01 -4.33
N LEU A 107 6.26 -3.89 -3.31
CA LEU A 107 5.78 -2.61 -2.82
C LEU A 107 6.84 -1.94 -1.94
N ASN A 108 7.20 -0.69 -2.26
CA ASN A 108 8.08 0.13 -1.44
C ASN A 108 7.28 1.04 -0.51
N TRP A 109 6.23 1.66 -1.04
CA TRP A 109 5.39 2.62 -0.33
C TRP A 109 3.92 2.30 -0.46
N LEU A 110 3.20 2.39 0.66
CA LEU A 110 1.75 2.28 0.70
C LEU A 110 1.14 3.57 1.26
N ARG A 111 0.26 4.21 0.48
CA ARG A 111 -0.65 5.22 1.01
C ARG A 111 -1.91 4.53 1.47
N PHE A 112 -2.07 4.43 2.78
CA PHE A 112 -3.15 3.67 3.41
C PHE A 112 -4.30 4.58 3.81
N HIS A 113 -5.47 4.34 3.22
CA HIS A 113 -6.73 5.01 3.53
C HIS A 113 -7.69 4.08 4.25
N LYS A 114 -8.80 4.63 4.77
CA LYS A 114 -9.94 3.82 5.21
C LYS A 114 -10.35 2.85 4.12
N ASN A 115 -10.40 1.59 4.49
CA ASN A 115 -10.70 0.49 3.58
C ASN A 115 -11.92 -0.29 4.08
N THR A 116 -12.68 -0.89 3.16
CA THR A 116 -13.81 -1.76 3.48
C THR A 116 -13.38 -3.15 3.92
N ASP A 117 -12.21 -3.59 3.47
CA ASP A 117 -11.59 -4.85 3.88
C ASP A 117 -10.72 -4.67 5.13
N SER A 118 -10.55 -5.76 5.86
CA SER A 118 -9.66 -5.80 7.01
C SER A 118 -8.32 -6.46 6.69
N VAL A 119 -7.25 -5.90 7.21
CA VAL A 119 -5.91 -6.49 7.19
C VAL A 119 -5.91 -7.91 7.75
N ASP A 120 -6.75 -8.21 8.75
CA ASP A 120 -6.89 -9.56 9.33
C ASP A 120 -7.29 -10.63 8.33
N ARG A 121 -8.24 -10.31 7.44
CA ARG A 121 -8.75 -11.26 6.44
C ARG A 121 -7.70 -11.69 5.43
N HIS A 122 -6.73 -10.82 5.19
CA HIS A 122 -5.72 -11.03 4.16
C HIS A 122 -4.31 -11.20 4.73
N LYS A 123 -4.22 -11.57 6.02
CA LYS A 123 -2.95 -11.71 6.75
C LYS A 123 -1.91 -12.56 6.01
N HIS A 124 -2.36 -13.63 5.35
CA HIS A 124 -1.49 -14.54 4.57
C HIS A 124 -0.77 -13.84 3.40
N LYS A 125 -1.21 -12.64 2.98
CA LYS A 125 -0.56 -11.85 1.92
C LYS A 125 0.56 -10.96 2.45
N PHE A 126 0.56 -10.66 3.76
CA PHE A 126 1.44 -9.66 4.37
C PHE A 126 2.54 -10.27 5.25
N GLU A 127 2.34 -11.48 5.74
CA GLU A 127 3.28 -12.23 6.60
C GLU A 127 3.89 -11.38 7.72
N ASP A 128 5.17 -11.03 7.61
CA ASP A 128 5.95 -10.21 8.54
C ASP A 128 5.47 -8.75 8.63
N LYS A 129 4.81 -8.25 7.57
CA LYS A 129 4.31 -6.87 7.48
C LYS A 129 2.99 -6.64 8.23
N PHE A 130 2.42 -7.68 8.80
CA PHE A 130 1.09 -7.63 9.44
C PHE A 130 0.99 -6.64 10.59
N GLU A 131 2.00 -6.56 11.45
CA GLU A 131 1.97 -5.74 12.67
C GLU A 131 1.75 -4.26 12.35
N TYR A 132 2.63 -3.67 11.56
CA TYR A 132 2.55 -2.25 11.25
C TYR A 132 1.38 -1.90 10.33
N LEU A 133 0.99 -2.79 9.40
CA LEU A 133 -0.21 -2.59 8.59
C LEU A 133 -1.49 -2.61 9.44
N LYS A 134 -1.53 -3.46 10.48
CA LYS A 134 -2.68 -3.50 11.39
C LYS A 134 -2.77 -2.26 12.26
N ILE A 135 -1.66 -1.75 12.73
CA ILE A 135 -1.62 -0.49 13.50
C ILE A 135 -2.05 0.67 12.60
N ALA A 136 -1.55 0.73 11.36
CA ALA A 136 -1.97 1.73 10.39
C ALA A 136 -3.50 1.66 10.13
N GLU A 137 -4.07 0.45 9.97
CA GLU A 137 -5.51 0.26 9.82
C GLU A 137 -6.30 0.79 11.03
N ILE A 138 -5.85 0.50 12.26
CA ILE A 138 -6.50 0.99 13.48
C ILE A 138 -6.49 2.52 13.51
N LEU A 139 -5.34 3.14 13.23
CA LEU A 139 -5.19 4.60 13.20
C LEU A 139 -6.10 5.25 12.16
N VAL A 140 -6.09 4.75 10.93
CA VAL A 140 -6.92 5.30 9.85
C VAL A 140 -8.40 5.14 10.18
N ASN A 141 -8.82 3.99 10.70
CA ASN A 141 -10.21 3.78 11.12
C ASN A 141 -10.60 4.70 12.27
N HIS A 142 -9.72 4.86 13.27
CA HIS A 142 -9.96 5.76 14.39
C HIS A 142 -10.17 7.20 13.92
N LYS A 143 -9.33 7.71 13.06
CA LYS A 143 -9.45 9.06 12.48
C LYS A 143 -10.72 9.22 11.66
N TYR A 144 -10.99 8.25 10.79
CA TYR A 144 -12.19 8.26 9.95
C TYR A 144 -13.48 8.36 10.79
N TYR A 145 -13.62 7.52 11.81
CA TYR A 145 -14.81 7.54 12.68
C TYR A 145 -14.87 8.75 13.62
N ASN A 146 -13.78 9.47 13.80
CA ASN A 146 -13.73 10.75 14.51
C ASN A 146 -13.87 11.98 13.59
N GLY A 147 -14.33 11.78 12.36
CA GLY A 147 -14.71 12.86 11.43
C GLY A 147 -13.65 13.25 10.40
N ASP A 148 -12.47 12.65 10.41
CA ASP A 148 -11.47 12.87 9.36
C ASP A 148 -11.56 11.78 8.28
N GLU A 149 -12.57 11.90 7.42
CA GLU A 149 -12.86 10.94 6.36
C GLU A 149 -11.78 10.86 5.27
N ARG A 150 -10.90 11.88 5.19
CA ARG A 150 -9.82 11.96 4.20
C ARG A 150 -8.46 11.58 4.77
N TYR A 151 -8.41 11.17 6.03
CA TYR A 151 -7.18 10.79 6.68
C TYR A 151 -6.49 9.60 5.98
N PHE A 152 -5.19 9.69 5.90
CA PHE A 152 -4.34 8.63 5.38
C PHE A 152 -2.98 8.61 6.08
N LEU A 153 -2.30 7.48 5.93
CA LEU A 153 -0.93 7.28 6.37
C LEU A 153 -0.08 6.80 5.20
N TYR A 154 1.19 7.14 5.23
CA TYR A 154 2.18 6.46 4.41
C TYR A 154 2.84 5.35 5.22
N VAL A 155 3.01 4.20 4.60
CA VAL A 155 3.77 3.09 5.14
C VAL A 155 4.95 2.85 4.21
N ASP A 156 6.16 3.09 4.73
CA ASP A 156 7.40 2.68 4.10
C ASP A 156 7.60 1.20 4.41
N VAL A 157 7.40 0.36 3.40
CA VAL A 157 7.40 -1.09 3.55
C VAL A 157 8.82 -1.63 3.72
N ASP A 158 9.80 -0.97 3.11
CA ASP A 158 11.19 -1.40 3.14
C ASP A 158 11.84 -1.12 4.52
N SER A 159 11.52 0.03 5.13
CA SER A 159 12.04 0.40 6.46
C SER A 159 11.07 0.09 7.61
N GLU A 160 9.90 -0.47 7.33
CA GLU A 160 8.82 -0.78 8.29
C GLU A 160 8.36 0.45 9.10
N LYS A 161 8.33 1.61 8.46
CA LYS A 161 7.95 2.87 9.10
C LYS A 161 6.57 3.32 8.69
N ILE A 162 5.88 3.95 9.65
CA ILE A 162 4.58 4.60 9.40
C ILE A 162 4.78 6.10 9.54
N LEU A 163 4.41 6.83 8.48
CA LEU A 163 4.58 8.27 8.37
C LEU A 163 3.22 8.94 8.19
N GLY A 164 3.03 10.06 8.84
CA GLY A 164 1.79 10.83 8.73
C GLY A 164 1.55 11.77 9.92
N ASN A 165 0.46 12.51 9.86
CA ASN A 165 0.07 13.39 10.96
C ASN A 165 -0.60 12.59 12.07
N VAL A 166 0.21 11.93 12.91
CA VAL A 166 -0.24 11.09 14.02
C VAL A 166 0.06 11.79 15.34
N SER A 167 -0.97 12.12 16.13
CA SER A 167 -0.75 12.57 17.50
C SER A 167 -0.30 11.42 18.38
N LYS A 168 0.45 11.74 19.45
CA LYS A 168 0.84 10.74 20.43
C LYS A 168 -0.37 10.00 21.01
N LYS A 169 -1.46 10.73 21.27
CA LYS A 169 -2.70 10.15 21.82
C LYS A 169 -3.33 9.13 20.87
N ASP A 170 -3.39 9.44 19.59
CA ASP A 170 -3.95 8.50 18.58
C ASP A 170 -3.07 7.26 18.44
N LEU A 171 -1.75 7.45 18.49
CA LEU A 171 -0.80 6.35 18.42
C LEU A 171 -0.90 5.45 19.67
N ASP A 172 -0.97 6.04 20.88
CA ASP A 172 -1.18 5.30 22.12
C ASP A 172 -2.45 4.45 22.03
N PHE A 173 -3.55 5.05 21.58
CA PHE A 173 -4.82 4.35 21.38
C PHE A 173 -4.65 3.16 20.41
N ALA A 174 -4.04 3.37 19.26
CA ALA A 174 -3.90 2.31 18.25
C ALA A 174 -3.02 1.15 18.74
N ILE A 175 -1.96 1.45 19.48
CA ILE A 175 -1.08 0.44 20.07
C ILE A 175 -1.82 -0.36 21.16
N GLU A 176 -2.59 0.31 21.99
CA GLU A 176 -3.38 -0.34 23.05
C GLU A 176 -4.46 -1.27 22.46
N GLU A 177 -5.18 -0.80 21.46
CA GLU A 177 -6.14 -1.62 20.71
C GLU A 177 -5.46 -2.84 20.05
N TYR A 178 -4.30 -2.64 19.43
CA TYR A 178 -3.54 -3.73 18.82
C TYR A 178 -3.11 -4.76 19.87
N ILE A 179 -2.52 -4.32 20.99
CA ILE A 179 -2.08 -5.21 22.07
C ILE A 179 -3.27 -5.95 22.67
N SER A 180 -4.38 -5.26 22.96
CA SER A 180 -5.60 -5.87 23.49
C SER A 180 -6.11 -6.98 22.58
N LYS A 181 -6.26 -6.67 21.30
CA LYS A 181 -6.78 -7.61 20.29
C LYS A 181 -5.91 -8.85 20.10
N TYR A 182 -4.60 -8.68 20.16
CA TYR A 182 -3.64 -9.76 19.90
C TYR A 182 -2.88 -10.22 21.15
N TYR A 183 -3.37 -9.93 22.34
CA TYR A 183 -2.70 -10.21 23.62
C TYR A 183 -2.15 -11.63 23.72
N LYS A 184 -3.00 -12.63 23.45
CA LYS A 184 -2.60 -14.05 23.51
C LYS A 184 -1.46 -14.39 22.55
N LYS A 185 -1.35 -13.65 21.44
CA LYS A 185 -0.37 -13.92 20.40
C LYS A 185 0.95 -13.20 20.61
N ILE A 186 0.92 -11.99 21.19
CA ILE A 186 2.11 -11.13 21.27
C ILE A 186 2.63 -11.00 22.71
N VAL A 187 1.75 -10.96 23.74
CA VAL A 187 2.14 -10.81 25.14
C VAL A 187 2.39 -12.16 25.79
N THR A 188 1.47 -13.13 25.64
CA THR A 188 1.59 -14.43 26.29
C THR A 188 2.90 -15.17 25.99
N PRO A 189 3.45 -15.15 24.75
CA PRO A 189 4.75 -15.78 24.49
C PRO A 189 5.91 -15.14 25.27
N LEU A 190 5.87 -13.82 25.51
CA LEU A 190 6.87 -13.13 26.33
C LEU A 190 6.76 -13.55 27.79
N LEU A 191 5.54 -13.66 28.33
CA LEU A 191 5.29 -14.10 29.70
C LEU A 191 5.76 -15.54 29.97
N ASN A 192 5.87 -16.36 28.93
CA ASN A 192 6.34 -17.74 29.04
C ASN A 192 7.88 -17.85 28.90
N GLN A 193 8.59 -16.75 28.65
CA GLN A 193 10.05 -16.78 28.60
C GLN A 193 10.65 -16.88 29.99
N VAL A 194 11.60 -17.81 30.14
CA VAL A 194 12.34 -18.05 31.39
C VAL A 194 13.79 -17.69 31.18
N GLY A 195 14.41 -17.04 32.15
CA GLY A 195 15.81 -16.72 32.18
C GLY A 195 16.69 -17.93 32.49
N MET A 196 18.02 -17.76 32.39
CA MET A 196 18.98 -18.82 32.77
C MET A 196 18.89 -19.15 34.28
N ASP A 197 18.36 -18.24 35.08
CA ASP A 197 18.14 -18.39 36.52
C ASP A 197 16.80 -19.11 36.86
N GLY A 198 16.05 -19.58 35.85
CA GLY A 198 14.77 -20.24 36.01
C GLY A 198 13.60 -19.29 36.30
N LYS A 199 13.83 -17.97 36.39
CA LYS A 199 12.78 -16.99 36.69
C LYS A 199 12.17 -16.47 35.38
N LYS A 200 10.90 -16.04 35.46
CA LYS A 200 10.22 -15.37 34.32
C LYS A 200 10.92 -14.09 33.98
N LYS A 201 11.20 -13.87 32.69
CA LYS A 201 11.83 -12.65 32.18
C LYS A 201 10.91 -11.43 32.18
N TYR A 202 9.63 -11.64 32.03
CA TYR A 202 8.63 -10.57 31.87
C TYR A 202 7.48 -10.70 32.87
N THR A 203 7.07 -9.56 33.41
CA THR A 203 5.74 -9.37 33.97
C THR A 203 4.80 -8.88 32.87
N PRO A 204 3.47 -8.91 33.03
CA PRO A 204 2.55 -8.34 32.04
C PRO A 204 2.88 -6.90 31.67
N GLU A 205 3.19 -6.06 32.65
CA GLU A 205 3.50 -4.65 32.48
C GLU A 205 4.80 -4.45 31.70
N SER A 206 5.86 -5.21 32.04
CA SER A 206 7.15 -5.11 31.36
C SER A 206 7.07 -5.63 29.91
N ALA A 207 6.31 -6.68 29.65
CA ALA A 207 6.08 -7.19 28.32
C ALA A 207 5.33 -6.18 27.43
N ILE A 208 4.26 -5.57 27.96
CA ILE A 208 3.50 -4.53 27.27
C ILE A 208 4.39 -3.31 26.98
N LYS A 209 5.20 -2.89 27.96
CA LYS A 209 6.13 -1.77 27.80
C LYS A 209 7.15 -2.03 26.70
N ASP A 210 7.70 -3.23 26.64
CA ASP A 210 8.67 -3.64 25.61
C ASP A 210 8.04 -3.62 24.22
N ILE A 211 6.84 -4.20 24.07
CA ILE A 211 6.08 -4.19 22.81
C ILE A 211 5.78 -2.75 22.38
N LYS A 212 5.26 -1.90 23.30
CA LYS A 212 5.00 -0.49 23.00
C LYS A 212 6.27 0.21 22.51
N SER A 213 7.39 0.02 23.21
CA SER A 213 8.68 0.64 22.85
C SER A 213 9.16 0.21 21.45
N LYS A 214 8.98 -1.07 21.08
CA LYS A 214 9.31 -1.59 19.76
C LYS A 214 8.44 -0.94 18.68
N ILE A 215 7.14 -0.88 18.89
CA ILE A 215 6.20 -0.29 17.93
C ILE A 215 6.48 1.21 17.74
N TYR A 216 6.75 1.95 18.81
CA TYR A 216 7.07 3.39 18.72
C TYR A 216 8.28 3.69 17.82
N LYS A 217 9.25 2.79 17.72
CA LYS A 217 10.42 2.97 16.84
C LYS A 217 10.04 2.95 15.35
N ASN A 218 8.90 2.34 15.00
CA ASN A 218 8.40 2.26 13.63
C ASN A 218 7.63 3.53 13.20
N PHE A 219 7.43 4.47 14.13
CA PHE A 219 6.79 5.76 13.83
C PHE A 219 7.86 6.85 13.77
N SER A 220 8.20 7.27 12.57
CA SER A 220 9.03 8.48 12.37
C SER A 220 8.15 9.72 12.50
N LYS A 221 8.66 10.70 13.24
CA LYS A 221 8.09 12.05 13.26
C LYS A 221 8.37 12.76 11.97
#